data_1ee655106c5e11d64b7c5e3c4f55929e
#
_entry.id   1ee655106c5e11d64b7c5e3c4f55929e
#
_cell.length_a   1.000
_cell.length_b   1.000
_cell.length_c   1.000
_cell.angle_alpha   90.00
_cell.angle_beta   90.00
_cell.angle_gamma   90.00
#
_symmetry.space_group_name_H-M   'P 1'
#
loop_
_entity.id
_entity.type
_entity.pdbx_description
1 polymer ?
#
loop_
_entity_poly.entity_id
_entity_poly.type
_entity_poly.pdbx_seq_one_letter_code
_entity_poly.pdbx_strand_id
1 'polypeptide(L)'
;MPNVLKTVEFVNVDEIARGLSPFNPDSVAFQAGRIMLEKLSYFIKEKKSFAFETTLSGLTNLKFIQLAKMSGFDIILFFVWLDTFELAKKRVAERVRKGGHNIPGNVIERRYWKGIKNFSKYAEEADAWYLYDNSGTEYVLVAKCIEGEKEIFNFEVFNKITEI
;
A
#
# COMPACT_ATOMS: atom_id res chain seq x y z
N MET A 1 -11.81 0.65 6.42
CA MET A 1 -10.84 1.60 6.98
C MET A 1 -11.59 2.63 7.78
N PRO A 2 -11.26 2.85 9.03
CA PRO A 2 -11.99 3.80 9.86
C PRO A 2 -11.71 5.24 9.41
N ASN A 3 -12.58 6.15 9.79
CA ASN A 3 -12.68 7.59 9.55
C ASN A 3 -11.40 8.45 9.77
N VAL A 4 -10.22 7.88 9.58
CA VAL A 4 -8.91 8.54 9.80
C VAL A 4 -8.48 9.38 8.60
N LEU A 5 -8.93 9.03 7.39
CA LEU A 5 -8.58 9.78 6.19
C LEU A 5 -9.60 10.89 5.94
N LYS A 6 -9.26 12.12 6.35
CA LYS A 6 -10.02 13.32 6.01
C LYS A 6 -9.83 13.78 4.55
N THR A 7 -9.14 12.99 3.72
CA THR A 7 -8.93 13.31 2.32
C THR A 7 -10.01 12.67 1.45
N VAL A 8 -10.49 13.41 0.45
CA VAL A 8 -11.42 12.92 -0.58
C VAL A 8 -10.68 12.43 -1.83
N GLU A 9 -9.38 12.75 -1.96
CA GLU A 9 -8.57 12.37 -3.12
C GLU A 9 -7.88 11.02 -2.86
N PHE A 10 -8.40 9.97 -3.50
CA PHE A 10 -7.84 8.62 -3.42
C PHE A 10 -7.43 8.12 -4.80
N VAL A 11 -6.20 7.62 -4.93
CA VAL A 11 -5.65 7.12 -6.19
C VAL A 11 -5.40 5.62 -6.08
N ASN A 12 -6.08 4.84 -6.92
CA ASN A 12 -5.93 3.40 -7.03
C ASN A 12 -5.63 3.03 -8.49
N VAL A 13 -4.47 2.41 -8.74
CA VAL A 13 -4.03 2.04 -10.10
C VAL A 13 -4.94 1.00 -10.75
N ASP A 14 -5.51 0.07 -9.97
CA ASP A 14 -6.42 -0.96 -10.48
C ASP A 14 -7.74 -0.32 -10.96
N GLU A 15 -8.26 0.69 -10.25
CA GLU A 15 -9.44 1.44 -10.67
C GLU A 15 -9.18 2.29 -11.91
N ILE A 16 -7.99 2.88 -12.04
CA ILE A 16 -7.58 3.59 -13.26
C ILE A 16 -7.55 2.61 -14.43
N ALA A 17 -6.92 1.44 -14.26
CA ALA A 17 -6.84 0.42 -15.30
C ALA A 17 -8.25 -0.07 -15.72
N ARG A 18 -9.14 -0.28 -14.75
CA ARG A 18 -10.53 -0.67 -15.00
C ARG A 18 -11.30 0.41 -15.72
N GLY A 19 -11.08 1.68 -15.40
CA GLY A 19 -11.69 2.81 -16.13
C GLY A 19 -11.23 2.92 -17.58
N LEU A 20 -9.96 2.59 -17.87
CA LEU A 20 -9.38 2.60 -19.22
C LEU A 20 -9.82 1.38 -20.05
N SER A 21 -9.86 0.20 -19.47
CA SER A 21 -10.21 -1.05 -20.14
C SER A 21 -10.99 -1.96 -19.19
N PRO A 22 -12.33 -1.82 -19.11
CA PRO A 22 -13.16 -2.55 -18.13
C PRO A 22 -13.07 -4.09 -18.26
N PHE A 23 -12.91 -4.59 -19.50
CA PHE A 23 -12.86 -6.03 -19.78
C PHE A 23 -11.45 -6.62 -19.81
N ASN A 24 -10.42 -5.79 -19.93
CA ASN A 24 -9.03 -6.24 -19.95
C ASN A 24 -8.09 -5.21 -19.33
N PRO A 25 -8.20 -4.95 -18.00
CA PRO A 25 -7.40 -3.95 -17.29
C PRO A 25 -5.89 -4.24 -17.33
N ASP A 26 -5.48 -5.50 -17.47
CA ASP A 26 -4.07 -5.88 -17.61
C ASP A 26 -3.38 -5.28 -18.83
N SER A 27 -4.10 -5.18 -19.94
CA SER A 27 -3.55 -4.63 -21.20
C SER A 27 -3.12 -3.17 -21.07
N VAL A 28 -3.64 -2.45 -20.09
CA VAL A 28 -3.40 -1.02 -19.85
C VAL A 28 -2.69 -0.74 -18.52
N ALA A 29 -2.17 -1.77 -17.84
CA ALA A 29 -1.55 -1.63 -16.52
C ALA A 29 -0.40 -0.61 -16.50
N PHE A 30 0.44 -0.58 -17.55
CA PHE A 30 1.52 0.40 -17.68
C PHE A 30 0.99 1.83 -17.85
N GLN A 31 -0.04 2.00 -18.66
CA GLN A 31 -0.69 3.30 -18.87
C GLN A 31 -1.37 3.80 -17.60
N ALA A 32 -2.07 2.92 -16.89
CA ALA A 32 -2.68 3.24 -15.60
C ALA A 32 -1.64 3.67 -14.56
N GLY A 33 -0.48 3.00 -14.52
CA GLY A 33 0.64 3.39 -13.67
C GLY A 33 1.16 4.79 -14.00
N ARG A 34 1.30 5.16 -15.28
CA ARG A 34 1.69 6.52 -15.68
C ARG A 34 0.68 7.57 -15.22
N ILE A 35 -0.61 7.32 -15.46
CA ILE A 35 -1.70 8.24 -15.05
C ILE A 35 -1.70 8.40 -13.53
N MET A 36 -1.49 7.32 -12.76
CA MET A 36 -1.33 7.40 -11.31
C MET A 36 -0.21 8.37 -10.94
N LEU A 37 1.00 8.20 -11.51
CA LEU A 37 2.15 9.03 -11.19
C LEU A 37 1.95 10.51 -11.58
N GLU A 38 1.32 10.77 -12.72
CA GLU A 38 0.93 12.13 -13.15
C GLU A 38 -0.05 12.76 -12.14
N LYS A 39 -1.04 12.00 -11.67
CA LYS A 39 -2.02 12.46 -10.68
C LYS A 39 -1.38 12.75 -9.33
N LEU A 40 -0.47 11.89 -8.85
CA LEU A 40 0.31 12.15 -7.62
C LEU A 40 1.14 13.43 -7.75
N SER A 41 1.84 13.61 -8.87
CA SER A 41 2.63 14.82 -9.15
C SER A 41 1.76 16.08 -9.15
N TYR A 42 0.57 16.00 -9.74
CA TYR A 42 -0.39 17.10 -9.73
C TYR A 42 -0.82 17.47 -8.30
N PHE A 43 -1.18 16.48 -7.46
CA PHE A 43 -1.59 16.75 -6.09
C PHE A 43 -0.47 17.37 -5.25
N ILE A 44 0.78 16.91 -5.42
CA ILE A 44 1.95 17.50 -4.76
C ILE A 44 2.11 18.96 -5.17
N LYS A 45 2.02 19.27 -6.47
CA LYS A 45 2.13 20.63 -7.00
C LYS A 45 1.03 21.55 -6.46
N GLU A 46 -0.21 21.07 -6.45
CA GLU A 46 -1.38 21.83 -6.00
C GLU A 46 -1.56 21.85 -4.47
N LYS A 47 -0.64 21.23 -3.71
CA LYS A 47 -0.71 21.14 -2.24
C LYS A 47 -2.02 20.51 -1.73
N LYS A 48 -2.58 19.59 -2.49
CA LYS A 48 -3.80 18.84 -2.11
C LYS A 48 -3.44 17.58 -1.36
N SER A 49 -4.05 17.36 -0.20
CA SER A 49 -3.94 16.09 0.52
C SER A 49 -4.54 14.94 -0.29
N PHE A 50 -3.85 13.82 -0.37
CA PHE A 50 -4.29 12.64 -1.10
C PHE A 50 -3.87 11.35 -0.40
N ALA A 51 -4.52 10.26 -0.77
CA ALA A 51 -4.11 8.91 -0.39
C ALA A 51 -3.97 8.05 -1.65
N PHE A 52 -3.13 7.03 -1.60
CA PHE A 52 -2.98 6.05 -2.66
C PHE A 52 -2.65 4.66 -2.10
N GLU A 53 -2.99 3.63 -2.86
CA GLU A 53 -2.63 2.25 -2.54
C GLU A 53 -1.36 1.81 -3.26
N THR A 54 -0.54 1.04 -2.55
CA THR A 54 0.64 0.40 -3.11
C THR A 54 0.91 -0.92 -2.39
N THR A 55 1.52 -1.87 -3.10
CA THR A 55 1.99 -3.13 -2.50
C THR A 55 3.36 -3.00 -1.84
N LEU A 56 3.97 -1.83 -1.81
CA LEU A 56 5.36 -1.55 -1.42
C LEU A 56 6.41 -2.38 -2.17
N SER A 57 6.03 -3.16 -3.18
CA SER A 57 6.93 -4.08 -3.88
C SER A 57 7.95 -3.40 -4.80
N GLY A 58 7.79 -2.11 -5.06
CA GLY A 58 8.70 -1.28 -5.83
C GLY A 58 9.13 -0.04 -5.05
N LEU A 59 10.21 0.61 -5.49
CA LEU A 59 10.73 1.84 -4.87
C LEU A 59 10.32 3.12 -5.61
N THR A 60 9.57 3.01 -6.70
CA THR A 60 9.11 4.19 -7.45
C THR A 60 8.22 5.08 -6.59
N ASN A 61 7.29 4.48 -5.85
CA ASN A 61 6.39 5.23 -4.97
C ASN A 61 7.15 5.88 -3.79
N LEU A 62 8.26 5.28 -3.34
CA LEU A 62 9.10 5.87 -2.29
C LEU A 62 9.65 7.23 -2.71
N LYS A 63 10.09 7.36 -3.98
CA LYS A 63 10.56 8.64 -4.53
C LYS A 63 9.46 9.71 -4.52
N PHE A 64 8.20 9.34 -4.78
CA PHE A 64 7.06 10.26 -4.68
C PHE A 64 6.73 10.64 -3.24
N ILE A 65 6.90 9.72 -2.28
CA ILE A 65 6.75 10.01 -0.85
C ILE A 65 7.83 11.02 -0.42
N GLN A 66 9.08 10.80 -0.80
CA GLN A 66 10.18 11.73 -0.53
C GLN A 66 9.92 13.12 -1.13
N LEU A 67 9.45 13.18 -2.38
CA LEU A 67 9.10 14.45 -3.02
C LEU A 67 7.93 15.15 -2.30
N ALA A 68 6.91 14.42 -1.88
CA ALA A 68 5.80 14.97 -1.10
C ALA A 68 6.30 15.52 0.23
N LYS A 69 7.13 14.77 0.96
CA LYS A 69 7.75 15.21 2.21
C LYS A 69 8.58 16.48 2.03
N MET A 70 9.45 16.54 1.03
CA MET A 70 10.20 17.75 0.67
C MET A 70 9.30 18.93 0.30
N SER A 71 8.08 18.64 -0.15
CA SER A 71 7.06 19.62 -0.49
C SER A 71 6.19 20.03 0.71
N GLY A 72 6.50 19.56 1.93
CA GLY A 72 5.82 19.92 3.18
C GLY A 72 4.55 19.13 3.46
N PHE A 73 4.43 17.91 2.93
CA PHE A 73 3.36 16.99 3.31
C PHE A 73 3.79 16.14 4.50
N ASP A 74 2.85 15.89 5.40
CA ASP A 74 2.98 14.84 6.42
C ASP A 74 2.63 13.49 5.80
N ILE A 75 3.48 12.50 6.00
CA ILE A 75 3.37 11.17 5.41
C ILE A 75 2.87 10.18 6.45
N ILE A 76 1.72 9.56 6.18
CA ILE A 76 1.15 8.52 7.05
C ILE A 76 1.10 7.20 6.27
N LEU A 77 1.77 6.17 6.78
CA LEU A 77 1.80 4.84 6.19
C LEU A 77 0.90 3.87 6.97
N PHE A 78 -0.01 3.21 6.27
CA PHE A 78 -0.75 2.05 6.78
C PHE A 78 -0.26 0.80 6.07
N PHE A 79 0.42 -0.09 6.78
CA PHE A 79 0.84 -1.38 6.24
C PHE A 79 -0.06 -2.48 6.78
N VAL A 80 -0.70 -3.21 5.86
CA VAL A 80 -1.60 -4.32 6.18
C VAL A 80 -0.91 -5.63 5.79
N TRP A 81 -0.49 -6.39 6.77
CA TRP A 81 0.23 -7.64 6.60
C TRP A 81 -0.73 -8.84 6.67
N LEU A 82 -0.32 -9.93 6.05
CA LEU A 82 -0.92 -11.25 6.11
C LEU A 82 0.16 -12.27 6.48
N ASP A 83 -0.17 -13.26 7.32
CA ASP A 83 0.80 -14.23 7.85
C ASP A 83 1.51 -15.05 6.76
N THR A 84 0.82 -15.36 5.67
CA THR A 84 1.39 -16.15 4.57
C THR A 84 1.03 -15.59 3.20
N PHE A 85 1.87 -15.88 2.20
CA PHE A 85 1.56 -15.53 0.81
C PHE A 85 0.46 -16.43 0.23
N GLU A 86 0.25 -17.63 0.75
CA GLU A 86 -0.89 -18.50 0.42
C GLU A 86 -2.21 -17.83 0.80
N LEU A 87 -2.27 -17.21 1.98
CA LEU A 87 -3.44 -16.45 2.40
C LEU A 87 -3.67 -15.25 1.47
N ALA A 88 -2.60 -14.56 1.05
CA ALA A 88 -2.70 -13.50 0.07
C ALA A 88 -3.26 -13.99 -1.28
N LYS A 89 -2.79 -15.15 -1.78
CA LYS A 89 -3.35 -15.81 -2.98
C LYS A 89 -4.84 -16.15 -2.81
N LYS A 90 -5.21 -16.71 -1.66
CA LYS A 90 -6.61 -17.06 -1.36
C LYS A 90 -7.51 -15.83 -1.39
N ARG A 91 -7.09 -14.72 -0.77
CA ARG A 91 -7.85 -13.46 -0.78
C ARG A 91 -7.97 -12.85 -2.18
N VAL A 92 -6.92 -12.92 -2.99
CA VAL A 92 -7.01 -12.50 -4.40
C VAL A 92 -8.01 -13.37 -5.15
N ALA A 93 -7.98 -14.70 -4.99
CA ALA A 93 -8.94 -15.60 -5.63
C ALA A 93 -10.39 -15.34 -5.18
N GLU A 94 -10.63 -15.00 -3.92
CA GLU A 94 -11.95 -14.60 -3.41
C GLU A 94 -12.41 -13.26 -4.01
N ARG A 95 -11.50 -12.31 -4.15
CA ARG A 95 -11.78 -11.02 -4.79
C ARG A 95 -12.15 -11.21 -6.27
N VAL A 96 -11.43 -12.08 -6.98
CA VAL A 96 -11.70 -12.42 -8.38
C VAL A 96 -13.11 -13.03 -8.54
N ARG A 97 -13.51 -13.94 -7.65
CA ARG A 97 -14.88 -14.52 -7.64
C ARG A 97 -15.97 -13.45 -7.47
N LYS A 98 -15.64 -12.32 -6.85
CA LYS A 98 -16.54 -11.15 -6.66
C LYS A 98 -16.42 -10.11 -7.79
N GLY A 99 -15.81 -10.46 -8.93
CA GLY A 99 -15.62 -9.56 -10.07
C GLY A 99 -14.37 -8.68 -10.03
N GLY A 100 -13.44 -8.97 -9.11
CA GLY A 100 -12.15 -8.29 -9.04
C GLY A 100 -11.16 -8.81 -10.09
N HIS A 101 -10.08 -8.05 -10.27
CA HIS A 101 -8.98 -8.37 -11.18
C HIS A 101 -8.14 -9.55 -10.69
N ASN A 102 -7.76 -10.45 -11.61
CA ASN A 102 -6.88 -11.59 -11.32
C ASN A 102 -5.41 -11.15 -11.36
N ILE A 103 -4.62 -11.67 -10.42
CA ILE A 103 -3.17 -11.47 -10.38
C ILE A 103 -2.50 -12.83 -10.38
N PRO A 104 -1.54 -13.12 -11.30
CA PRO A 104 -0.81 -14.39 -11.32
C PRO A 104 -0.15 -14.71 -9.97
N GLY A 105 -0.22 -15.97 -9.53
CA GLY A 105 0.24 -16.38 -8.20
C GLY A 105 1.71 -16.07 -7.90
N ASN A 106 2.59 -16.21 -8.91
CA ASN A 106 4.01 -15.82 -8.80
C ASN A 106 4.22 -14.31 -8.64
N VAL A 107 3.31 -13.49 -9.17
CA VAL A 107 3.34 -12.03 -8.99
C VAL A 107 2.90 -11.67 -7.58
N ILE A 108 1.87 -12.35 -7.04
CA ILE A 108 1.41 -12.17 -5.65
C ILE A 108 2.55 -12.49 -4.68
N GLU A 109 3.19 -13.66 -4.83
CA GLU A 109 4.29 -14.10 -3.99
C GLU A 109 5.46 -13.12 -4.03
N ARG A 110 5.89 -12.71 -5.23
CA ARG A 110 6.95 -11.71 -5.39
C ARG A 110 6.61 -10.37 -4.72
N ARG A 111 5.36 -9.90 -4.88
CA ARG A 111 4.89 -8.65 -4.27
C ARG A 111 4.82 -8.77 -2.75
N TYR A 112 4.38 -9.90 -2.23
CA TYR A 112 4.29 -10.19 -0.81
C TYR A 112 5.67 -10.04 -0.14
N TRP A 113 6.67 -10.79 -0.60
CA TRP A 113 8.01 -10.76 -0.02
C TRP A 113 8.71 -9.40 -0.21
N LYS A 114 8.55 -8.78 -1.37
CA LYS A 114 9.11 -7.45 -1.62
C LYS A 114 8.43 -6.36 -0.77
N GLY A 115 7.13 -6.45 -0.54
CA GLY A 115 6.39 -5.53 0.31
C GLY A 115 6.90 -5.56 1.74
N ILE A 116 7.06 -6.75 2.31
CA ILE A 116 7.62 -6.94 3.65
C ILE A 116 9.05 -6.38 3.71
N LYS A 117 9.92 -6.80 2.80
CA LYS A 117 11.31 -6.34 2.76
C LYS A 117 11.47 -4.82 2.62
N ASN A 118 10.54 -4.17 1.96
CA ASN A 118 10.58 -2.72 1.76
C ASN A 118 9.86 -1.94 2.87
N PHE A 119 9.11 -2.60 3.76
CA PHE A 119 8.35 -1.92 4.81
C PHE A 119 9.21 -0.93 5.61
N SER A 120 10.37 -1.36 6.10
CA SER A 120 11.26 -0.50 6.90
C SER A 120 11.67 0.77 6.14
N LYS A 121 11.99 0.66 4.84
CA LYS A 121 12.36 1.81 4.00
C LYS A 121 11.22 2.83 3.85
N TYR A 122 9.99 2.35 3.75
CA TYR A 122 8.81 3.21 3.67
C TYR A 122 8.46 3.80 5.03
N ALA A 123 8.65 3.03 6.11
CA ALA A 123 8.41 3.47 7.48
C ALA A 123 9.40 4.58 7.90
N GLU A 124 10.66 4.52 7.45
CA GLU A 124 11.67 5.56 7.68
C GLU A 124 11.31 6.92 7.06
N GLU A 125 10.58 6.91 5.94
CA GLU A 125 10.14 8.15 5.28
C GLU A 125 8.82 8.69 5.86
N ALA A 126 8.06 7.86 6.59
CA ALA A 126 6.78 8.25 7.15
C ALA A 126 6.93 9.03 8.46
N ASP A 127 6.13 10.07 8.67
CA ASP A 127 6.03 10.83 9.91
C ASP A 127 5.21 10.07 10.96
N ALA A 128 4.27 9.24 10.47
CA ALA A 128 3.59 8.22 11.27
C ALA A 128 3.36 6.95 10.46
N TRP A 129 3.46 5.78 11.11
CA TRP A 129 3.08 4.52 10.48
C TRP A 129 2.33 3.59 11.44
N TYR A 130 1.48 2.78 10.83
CA TYR A 130 0.65 1.79 11.51
C TYR A 130 0.80 0.45 10.78
N LEU A 131 1.16 -0.59 11.53
CA LEU A 131 1.26 -1.96 11.06
C LEU A 131 0.09 -2.77 11.59
N TYR A 132 -0.70 -3.33 10.69
CA TYR A 132 -1.84 -4.18 11.01
C TYR A 132 -1.61 -5.61 10.52
N ASP A 133 -1.96 -6.59 11.36
CA ASP A 133 -2.21 -7.97 10.94
C ASP A 133 -3.68 -8.11 10.52
N ASN A 134 -3.89 -8.60 9.31
CA ASN A 134 -5.20 -8.92 8.74
C ASN A 134 -5.29 -10.41 8.36
N SER A 135 -4.58 -11.28 9.07
CA SER A 135 -4.61 -12.73 8.80
C SER A 135 -5.91 -13.39 9.25
N GLY A 136 -6.56 -12.83 10.25
CA GLY A 136 -7.87 -13.26 10.76
C GLY A 136 -9.04 -12.60 10.05
N THR A 137 -10.14 -12.45 10.78
CA THR A 137 -11.39 -11.79 10.33
C THR A 137 -11.36 -10.28 10.53
N GLU A 138 -10.53 -9.80 11.43
CA GLU A 138 -10.42 -8.38 11.80
C GLU A 138 -8.99 -7.87 11.63
N TYR A 139 -8.86 -6.55 11.52
CA TYR A 139 -7.57 -5.88 11.52
C TYR A 139 -7.08 -5.72 12.97
N VAL A 140 -5.95 -6.33 13.29
CA VAL A 140 -5.31 -6.23 14.60
C VAL A 140 -4.09 -5.32 14.50
N LEU A 141 -4.02 -4.26 15.32
CA LEU A 141 -2.87 -3.38 15.37
C LEU A 141 -1.68 -4.12 16.01
N VAL A 142 -0.60 -4.27 15.24
CA VAL A 142 0.64 -4.95 15.65
C VAL A 142 1.64 -3.97 16.25
N ALA A 143 1.82 -2.84 15.60
CA ALA A 143 2.72 -1.78 16.01
C ALA A 143 2.34 -0.46 15.35
N LYS A 144 2.77 0.65 15.94
CA LYS A 144 2.69 1.99 15.36
C LYS A 144 3.95 2.79 15.71
N CYS A 145 4.21 3.84 14.96
CA CYS A 145 5.18 4.87 15.31
C CYS A 145 4.58 6.22 14.94
N ILE A 146 4.64 7.17 15.83
CA ILE A 146 4.13 8.53 15.65
C ILE A 146 5.20 9.47 16.20
N GLU A 147 5.67 10.43 15.39
CA GLU A 147 6.69 11.40 15.78
C GLU A 147 7.97 10.73 16.36
N GLY A 148 8.32 9.55 15.86
CA GLY A 148 9.48 8.78 16.30
C GLY A 148 9.25 7.88 17.53
N GLU A 149 8.13 8.02 18.21
CA GLU A 149 7.76 7.16 19.34
C GLU A 149 7.10 5.87 18.83
N LYS A 150 7.77 4.73 19.06
CA LYS A 150 7.33 3.40 18.63
C LYS A 150 6.66 2.64 19.75
N GLU A 151 5.46 2.12 19.51
CA GLU A 151 4.75 1.17 20.36
C GLU A 151 4.56 -0.17 19.62
N ILE A 152 4.89 -1.28 20.26
CA ILE A 152 4.72 -2.65 19.72
C ILE A 152 3.74 -3.39 20.61
N PHE A 153 2.62 -3.84 20.02
CA PHE A 153 1.55 -4.57 20.71
C PHE A 153 1.69 -6.09 20.53
N ASN A 154 2.36 -6.54 19.44
CA ASN A 154 2.65 -7.94 19.16
C ASN A 154 4.08 -8.08 18.62
N PHE A 155 5.02 -8.44 19.53
CA PHE A 155 6.44 -8.57 19.20
C PHE A 155 6.73 -9.73 18.24
N GLU A 156 5.99 -10.86 18.35
CA GLU A 156 6.22 -12.01 17.48
C GLU A 156 5.93 -11.65 16.00
N VAL A 157 4.78 -11.04 15.73
CA VAL A 157 4.41 -10.63 14.39
C VAL A 157 5.30 -9.48 13.89
N PHE A 158 5.64 -8.53 14.76
CA PHE A 158 6.52 -7.43 14.40
C PHE A 158 7.89 -7.92 13.93
N ASN A 159 8.51 -8.86 14.68
CA ASN A 159 9.82 -9.43 14.34
C ASN A 159 9.76 -10.24 13.01
N LYS A 160 8.68 -11.00 12.77
CA LYS A 160 8.46 -11.68 11.48
C LYS A 160 8.49 -10.73 10.27
N ILE A 161 8.22 -9.45 10.46
CA ILE A 161 8.13 -8.46 9.38
C ILE A 161 9.45 -7.67 9.26
N THR A 162 10.13 -7.41 10.37
CA THR A 162 11.29 -6.51 10.40
C THR A 162 12.64 -7.23 10.37
N GLU A 163 12.67 -8.54 10.62
CA GLU A 163 13.90 -9.35 10.63
C GLU A 163 14.12 -10.15 9.33
N ILE A 164 13.41 -9.82 8.22
CA ILE A 164 13.52 -10.47 6.90
C ILE A 164 14.58 -9.79 6.03
#